data_181eb1b771fc6d38507afed1cc9063aa
#
_entry.id   181eb1b771fc6d38507afed1cc9063aa
#
_cell.length_a   1.000
_cell.length_b   1.000
_cell.length_c   1.000
_cell.angle_alpha   90.00
_cell.angle_beta   90.00
_cell.angle_gamma   90.00
#
_symmetry.space_group_name_H-M   'P 1'
#
loop_
_entity.id
_entity.type
_entity.pdbx_description
1 polymer ?
#
loop_
_entity_poly.entity_id
_entity_poly.type
_entity_poly.pdbx_seq_one_letter_code
_entity_poly.pdbx_strand_id
1 'polypeptide(L)'
;EAPVTAPAIENAFVDFPVNQNSISSDPFKSVAKVDKECNSYAAELMPEVIVHGGIEYRRGEPDVKNVLNCRESVAVDLPQGDYNKVYILASSSRGDRKVVFDIDGRKYEAVVPYYSGFRAQWAWADKTKSFVKDGTIAHIGNHRHKMNGRNDAYTFTYLYRLGFDIAPGAGKLTLPE
;
A
#
# COMPACT_ATOMS: atom_id res chain seq x y z
N GLU A 1 -25.21 34.77 6.59
CA GLU A 1 -23.84 34.25 6.48
C GLU A 1 -23.78 33.35 5.24
N ALA A 2 -22.83 33.61 4.35
CA ALA A 2 -22.59 32.73 3.22
C ALA A 2 -22.01 31.41 3.72
N PRO A 3 -22.40 30.26 3.16
CA PRO A 3 -21.79 28.97 3.56
C PRO A 3 -20.28 28.99 3.30
N VAL A 4 -19.51 28.73 4.35
CA VAL A 4 -18.06 28.55 4.23
C VAL A 4 -17.83 27.28 3.43
N THR A 5 -17.48 27.42 2.16
CA THR A 5 -17.09 26.29 1.33
C THR A 5 -15.73 25.82 1.82
N ALA A 6 -15.66 24.55 2.26
CA ALA A 6 -14.36 23.97 2.59
C ALA A 6 -13.43 24.06 1.37
N PRO A 7 -12.15 24.38 1.56
CA PRO A 7 -11.21 24.42 0.45
C PRO A 7 -11.19 23.07 -0.27
N ALA A 8 -11.16 23.11 -1.61
CA ALA A 8 -11.04 21.91 -2.40
C ALA A 8 -9.70 21.22 -2.08
N ILE A 9 -9.72 19.91 -1.90
CA ILE A 9 -8.49 19.13 -1.74
C ILE A 9 -7.83 19.04 -3.13
N GLU A 10 -6.66 19.62 -3.25
CA GLU A 10 -5.84 19.50 -4.45
C GLU A 10 -4.93 18.27 -4.29
N ASN A 11 -5.08 17.29 -5.18
CA ASN A 11 -4.28 16.07 -5.20
C ASN A 11 -3.37 16.06 -6.43
N ALA A 12 -2.11 15.68 -6.22
CA ALA A 12 -1.19 15.35 -7.29
C ALA A 12 -0.68 13.92 -7.10
N PHE A 13 -0.54 13.19 -8.21
CA PHE A 13 -0.03 11.82 -8.17
C PHE A 13 1.49 11.82 -8.36
N VAL A 14 2.15 10.90 -7.67
CA VAL A 14 3.59 10.64 -7.83
C VAL A 14 3.75 9.32 -8.56
N ASP A 15 4.44 9.34 -9.69
CA ASP A 15 4.75 8.14 -10.43
C ASP A 15 5.94 7.40 -9.80
N PHE A 16 5.74 6.14 -9.45
CA PHE A 16 6.81 5.28 -8.97
C PHE A 16 7.47 4.50 -10.11
N PRO A 17 8.80 4.29 -10.05
CA PRO A 17 9.51 3.44 -10.99
C PRO A 17 9.19 1.97 -10.70
N VAL A 18 8.00 1.52 -11.11
CA VAL A 18 7.51 0.15 -10.85
C VAL A 18 8.46 -0.90 -11.42
N ASN A 19 8.78 -1.92 -10.62
CA ASN A 19 9.79 -2.91 -10.95
C ASN A 19 9.30 -4.36 -10.82
N GLN A 20 8.13 -4.59 -10.24
CA GLN A 20 7.58 -5.92 -9.98
C GLN A 20 6.12 -6.01 -10.38
N ASN A 21 5.71 -7.18 -10.95
CA ASN A 21 4.32 -7.56 -11.10
C ASN A 21 3.84 -8.21 -9.78
N SER A 22 2.86 -7.60 -9.12
CA SER A 22 2.29 -8.10 -7.86
C SER A 22 0.76 -8.14 -7.86
N ILE A 23 0.14 -7.65 -8.93
CA ILE A 23 -1.31 -7.65 -9.13
C ILE A 23 -1.59 -8.42 -10.42
N SER A 24 -2.28 -9.55 -10.32
CA SER A 24 -2.63 -10.37 -11.49
C SER A 24 -4.13 -10.43 -11.71
N SER A 25 -4.52 -10.52 -12.96
CA SER A 25 -5.90 -10.78 -13.35
C SER A 25 -6.24 -12.27 -13.24
N ASP A 26 -7.51 -12.58 -13.21
CA ASP A 26 -8.02 -13.95 -13.05
C ASP A 26 -7.47 -14.94 -14.12
N PRO A 27 -7.33 -14.57 -15.41
CA PRO A 27 -6.73 -15.45 -16.41
C PRO A 27 -5.21 -15.67 -16.22
N PHE A 28 -4.51 -14.77 -15.51
CA PHE A 28 -3.04 -14.76 -15.40
C PHE A 28 -2.54 -14.85 -13.96
N LYS A 29 -3.22 -15.60 -13.10
CA LYS A 29 -2.92 -15.72 -11.66
C LYS A 29 -1.48 -16.07 -11.33
N SER A 30 -0.81 -16.85 -12.18
CA SER A 30 0.53 -17.38 -11.92
C SER A 30 1.68 -16.46 -12.34
N VAL A 31 1.41 -15.29 -12.95
CA VAL A 31 2.48 -14.42 -13.50
C VAL A 31 2.98 -13.36 -12.53
N ALA A 32 2.28 -13.16 -11.41
CA ALA A 32 2.58 -12.11 -10.45
C ALA A 32 2.97 -12.66 -9.08
N LYS A 33 3.69 -11.87 -8.30
CA LYS A 33 4.10 -12.24 -6.94
C LYS A 33 4.21 -11.05 -6.00
N VAL A 34 3.74 -11.22 -4.77
CA VAL A 34 4.00 -10.34 -3.63
C VAL A 34 5.02 -10.97 -2.70
N ASP A 35 4.85 -12.25 -2.39
CA ASP A 35 5.63 -13.00 -1.41
C ASP A 35 6.53 -14.09 -2.04
N LYS A 36 7.25 -14.80 -1.20
CA LYS A 36 8.15 -15.88 -1.61
C LYS A 36 7.42 -17.12 -2.15
N GLU A 37 6.16 -17.31 -1.77
CA GLU A 37 5.29 -18.38 -2.27
C GLU A 37 4.67 -18.05 -3.63
N CYS A 38 5.00 -16.88 -4.21
CA CYS A 38 4.47 -16.38 -5.47
C CYS A 38 2.94 -16.22 -5.44
N ASN A 39 2.40 -15.76 -4.32
CA ASN A 39 1.03 -15.27 -4.25
C ASN A 39 0.97 -13.82 -4.72
N SER A 40 -0.18 -13.37 -5.23
CA SER A 40 -0.39 -12.03 -5.73
C SER A 40 -1.75 -11.46 -5.31
N TYR A 41 -1.89 -10.14 -5.42
CA TYR A 41 -3.19 -9.50 -5.29
C TYR A 41 -4.07 -9.87 -6.49
N ALA A 42 -5.36 -10.07 -6.22
CA ALA A 42 -6.38 -10.33 -7.23
C ALA A 42 -6.90 -9.00 -7.80
N ALA A 43 -6.65 -8.76 -9.09
CA ALA A 43 -7.01 -7.51 -9.76
C ALA A 43 -8.53 -7.28 -9.78
N GLU A 44 -9.32 -8.33 -9.91
CA GLU A 44 -10.79 -8.27 -9.92
C GLU A 44 -11.39 -7.78 -8.60
N LEU A 45 -10.62 -7.81 -7.51
CA LEU A 45 -11.02 -7.27 -6.21
C LEU A 45 -10.52 -5.84 -5.97
N MET A 46 -9.63 -5.34 -6.84
CA MET A 46 -8.94 -4.08 -6.65
C MET A 46 -9.34 -3.08 -7.72
N PRO A 47 -10.11 -2.02 -7.39
CA PRO A 47 -10.46 -0.99 -8.36
C PRO A 47 -9.22 -0.26 -8.89
N GLU A 48 -9.30 0.30 -10.10
CA GLU A 48 -8.22 1.13 -10.67
C GLU A 48 -7.88 2.32 -9.79
N VAL A 49 -8.92 2.92 -9.20
CA VAL A 49 -8.77 4.03 -8.24
C VAL A 49 -9.33 3.58 -6.91
N ILE A 50 -8.44 3.47 -5.92
CA ILE A 50 -8.81 3.21 -4.53
C ILE A 50 -9.02 4.56 -3.87
N VAL A 51 -10.19 4.79 -3.27
CA VAL A 51 -10.50 6.02 -2.53
C VAL A 51 -10.54 5.70 -1.05
N HIS A 52 -9.73 6.38 -0.26
CA HIS A 52 -9.73 6.22 1.19
C HIS A 52 -9.49 7.55 1.91
N GLY A 53 -10.42 7.95 2.77
CA GLY A 53 -10.35 9.22 3.51
C GLY A 53 -10.30 10.46 2.61
N GLY A 54 -11.01 10.43 1.48
CA GLY A 54 -11.04 11.51 0.49
C GLY A 54 -9.80 11.62 -0.41
N ILE A 55 -8.84 10.68 -0.26
CA ILE A 55 -7.64 10.62 -1.09
C ILE A 55 -7.77 9.49 -2.10
N GLU A 56 -7.44 9.78 -3.34
CA GLU A 56 -7.41 8.83 -4.45
C GLU A 56 -6.02 8.23 -4.62
N TYR A 57 -5.99 6.93 -4.89
CA TYR A 57 -4.77 6.19 -5.20
C TYR A 57 -4.99 5.41 -6.49
N ARG A 58 -4.09 5.54 -7.45
CA ARG A 58 -4.14 4.79 -8.71
C ARG A 58 -3.30 3.54 -8.61
N ARG A 59 -3.89 2.38 -8.87
CA ARG A 59 -3.12 1.15 -9.00
C ARG A 59 -2.47 1.05 -10.38
N GLY A 60 -1.37 0.32 -10.47
CA GLY A 60 -0.82 -0.06 -11.77
C GLY A 60 -1.68 -1.11 -12.49
N GLU A 61 -1.49 -1.23 -13.80
CA GLU A 61 -2.17 -2.21 -14.63
C GLU A 61 -1.83 -3.65 -14.20
N PRO A 62 -2.82 -4.56 -14.15
CA PRO A 62 -2.55 -5.97 -13.85
C PRO A 62 -1.61 -6.61 -14.87
N ASP A 63 -0.96 -7.71 -14.46
CA ASP A 63 -0.17 -8.61 -15.30
C ASP A 63 1.12 -8.02 -15.90
N VAL A 64 1.42 -6.76 -15.61
CA VAL A 64 2.67 -6.09 -15.94
C VAL A 64 3.37 -5.62 -14.66
N LYS A 65 4.49 -4.91 -14.75
CA LYS A 65 5.06 -4.24 -13.58
C LYS A 65 4.08 -3.20 -13.06
N ASN A 66 3.61 -3.37 -11.83
CA ASN A 66 2.52 -2.58 -11.24
C ASN A 66 2.75 -2.13 -9.81
N VAL A 67 3.85 -2.54 -9.20
CA VAL A 67 4.29 -2.05 -7.89
C VAL A 67 5.78 -1.77 -7.88
N LEU A 68 6.21 -0.90 -6.98
CA LEU A 68 7.61 -0.74 -6.62
C LEU A 68 7.92 -1.64 -5.43
N ASN A 69 8.76 -2.66 -5.66
CA ASN A 69 9.34 -3.45 -4.61
C ASN A 69 10.65 -2.80 -4.18
N CYS A 70 10.67 -2.26 -2.97
CA CYS A 70 11.82 -1.60 -2.39
C CYS A 70 12.82 -2.66 -1.87
N ARG A 71 13.69 -3.16 -2.74
CA ARG A 71 14.82 -4.05 -2.38
C ARG A 71 16.06 -3.25 -2.00
N GLU A 72 16.07 -2.03 -2.34
CA GLU A 72 17.07 -1.00 -2.07
C GLU A 72 16.35 0.33 -1.93
N SER A 73 16.98 1.30 -1.31
CA SER A 73 16.41 2.62 -1.13
C SER A 73 16.19 3.30 -2.48
N VAL A 74 14.98 3.78 -2.72
CA VAL A 74 14.59 4.45 -3.97
C VAL A 74 14.13 5.86 -3.66
N ALA A 75 14.70 6.85 -4.33
CA ALA A 75 14.25 8.24 -4.26
C ALA A 75 13.30 8.55 -5.42
N VAL A 76 12.21 9.23 -5.13
CA VAL A 76 11.24 9.73 -6.11
C VAL A 76 11.04 11.22 -5.92
N ASP A 77 10.86 11.94 -7.00
CA ASP A 77 10.59 13.37 -6.95
C ASP A 77 9.11 13.61 -6.62
N LEU A 78 8.87 14.55 -5.73
CA LEU A 78 7.52 15.02 -5.40
C LEU A 78 7.12 16.15 -6.34
N PRO A 79 5.84 16.26 -6.73
CA PRO A 79 5.39 17.37 -7.56
C PRO A 79 5.57 18.69 -6.83
N GLN A 80 5.89 19.72 -7.59
CA GLN A 80 6.02 21.09 -7.06
C GLN A 80 4.64 21.62 -6.66
N GLY A 81 4.55 22.27 -5.51
CA GLY A 81 3.31 22.86 -5.00
C GLY A 81 3.33 23.01 -3.48
N ASP A 82 2.27 23.62 -2.95
CA ASP A 82 2.09 23.84 -1.51
C ASP A 82 1.39 22.64 -0.83
N TYR A 83 1.85 21.44 -1.13
CA TYR A 83 1.34 20.22 -0.52
C TYR A 83 1.81 20.14 0.94
N ASN A 84 0.90 19.71 1.81
CA ASN A 84 1.17 19.56 3.25
C ASN A 84 1.24 18.10 3.71
N LYS A 85 0.90 17.15 2.82
CA LYS A 85 0.92 15.72 3.13
C LYS A 85 1.31 14.87 1.93
N VAL A 86 2.00 13.78 2.21
CA VAL A 86 2.22 12.67 1.27
C VAL A 86 1.48 11.45 1.80
N TYR A 87 0.73 10.80 0.93
CA TYR A 87 0.06 9.55 1.23
C TYR A 87 0.56 8.44 0.31
N ILE A 88 0.81 7.26 0.88
CA ILE A 88 1.32 6.10 0.16
C ILE A 88 0.47 4.90 0.50
N LEU A 89 0.16 4.06 -0.49
CA LEU A 89 -0.31 2.71 -0.27
C LEU A 89 0.87 1.76 -0.23
N ALA A 90 1.01 1.04 0.86
CA ALA A 90 2.10 0.10 1.06
C ALA A 90 1.65 -1.15 1.79
N SER A 91 2.42 -2.21 1.64
CA SER A 91 2.32 -3.43 2.43
C SER A 91 3.67 -4.15 2.46
N SER A 92 3.89 -4.95 3.49
CA SER A 92 5.09 -5.79 3.59
C SER A 92 4.81 -7.21 3.12
N SER A 93 5.73 -7.79 2.38
CA SER A 93 5.68 -9.21 1.96
C SER A 93 6.25 -10.19 2.99
N ARG A 94 6.81 -9.71 4.10
CA ARG A 94 7.55 -10.52 5.09
C ARG A 94 7.22 -10.18 6.54
N GLY A 95 5.94 -10.21 6.92
CA GLY A 95 5.49 -9.78 8.24
C GLY A 95 5.49 -8.27 8.38
N ASP A 96 5.13 -7.76 9.54
CA ASP A 96 5.13 -6.32 9.81
C ASP A 96 6.58 -5.79 9.90
N ARG A 97 6.84 -4.65 9.25
CA ARG A 97 8.19 -4.07 9.18
C ARG A 97 8.19 -2.64 9.71
N LYS A 98 9.11 -2.36 10.63
CA LYS A 98 9.46 -0.98 10.99
C LYS A 98 10.44 -0.46 9.96
N VAL A 99 10.12 0.68 9.38
CA VAL A 99 10.90 1.30 8.31
C VAL A 99 11.00 2.80 8.54
N VAL A 100 11.95 3.43 7.86
CA VAL A 100 12.16 4.88 7.92
C VAL A 100 12.04 5.44 6.50
N PHE A 101 11.09 6.32 6.29
CA PHE A 101 11.00 7.15 5.09
C PHE A 101 11.80 8.43 5.31
N ASP A 102 12.35 8.99 4.25
CA ASP A 102 13.05 10.27 4.29
C ASP A 102 12.40 11.23 3.30
N ILE A 103 12.00 12.40 3.78
CA ILE A 103 11.48 13.47 2.92
C ILE A 103 12.36 14.70 3.11
N ASP A 104 13.17 15.01 2.10
CA ASP A 104 14.15 16.11 2.13
C ASP A 104 15.04 16.13 3.40
N GLY A 105 15.51 14.95 3.83
CA GLY A 105 16.35 14.80 5.02
C GLY A 105 15.59 14.64 6.35
N ARG A 106 14.27 14.83 6.34
CA ARG A 106 13.43 14.56 7.52
C ARG A 106 13.01 13.09 7.56
N LYS A 107 13.31 12.43 8.67
CA LYS A 107 13.02 11.01 8.88
C LYS A 107 11.62 10.80 9.45
N TYR A 108 10.91 9.81 8.92
CA TYR A 108 9.58 9.40 9.37
C TYR A 108 9.59 7.90 9.63
N GLU A 109 9.48 7.51 10.87
CA GLU A 109 9.33 6.11 11.25
C GLU A 109 7.89 5.64 11.02
N ALA A 110 7.73 4.46 10.44
CA ALA A 110 6.43 3.86 10.22
C ALA A 110 6.49 2.34 10.34
N VAL A 111 5.36 1.72 10.67
CA VAL A 111 5.17 0.29 10.53
C VAL A 111 4.42 0.04 9.23
N VAL A 112 5.01 -0.76 8.34
CA VAL A 112 4.36 -1.27 7.14
C VAL A 112 3.88 -2.69 7.46
N PRO A 113 2.56 -2.90 7.63
CA PRO A 113 2.05 -4.20 8.05
C PRO A 113 2.11 -5.24 6.92
N TYR A 114 2.07 -6.50 7.31
CA TYR A 114 2.05 -7.63 6.39
C TYR A 114 0.80 -7.60 5.50
N TYR A 115 1.01 -7.86 4.21
CA TYR A 115 -0.02 -7.72 3.18
C TYR A 115 -1.20 -8.68 3.31
N SER A 116 -1.10 -9.75 4.13
CA SER A 116 -2.08 -10.82 4.19
C SER A 116 -2.32 -11.31 5.62
N GLY A 117 -3.25 -12.25 5.79
CA GLY A 117 -3.58 -12.87 7.06
C GLY A 117 -4.80 -12.27 7.74
N PHE A 118 -4.97 -12.54 9.01
CA PHE A 118 -6.10 -12.03 9.80
C PHE A 118 -5.82 -10.61 10.28
N ARG A 119 -6.85 -9.76 10.22
CA ARG A 119 -6.80 -8.42 10.81
C ARG A 119 -6.80 -8.47 12.34
N ALA A 120 -7.55 -9.42 12.91
CA ALA A 120 -7.60 -9.69 14.34
C ALA A 120 -7.78 -11.18 14.57
N GLN A 121 -7.23 -11.68 15.65
CA GLN A 121 -7.35 -13.09 16.03
C GLN A 121 -7.43 -13.24 17.53
N TRP A 122 -8.35 -14.09 17.99
CA TRP A 122 -8.37 -14.60 19.33
C TRP A 122 -7.42 -15.80 19.47
N ALA A 123 -6.59 -15.79 20.49
CA ALA A 123 -5.87 -16.99 20.86
C ALA A 123 -6.82 -17.93 21.63
N TRP A 124 -7.05 -19.12 21.12
CA TRP A 124 -7.95 -20.08 21.73
C TRP A 124 -7.51 -20.52 23.14
N ALA A 125 -6.21 -20.71 23.32
CA ALA A 125 -5.63 -21.16 24.58
C ALA A 125 -5.27 -20.04 25.54
N ASP A 126 -5.03 -18.82 25.04
CA ASP A 126 -4.57 -17.68 25.83
C ASP A 126 -5.06 -16.37 25.22
N LYS A 127 -6.14 -15.84 25.78
CA LYS A 127 -6.78 -14.60 25.32
C LYS A 127 -5.86 -13.37 25.43
N THR A 128 -4.79 -13.44 26.24
CA THR A 128 -3.80 -12.35 26.35
C THR A 128 -2.93 -12.24 25.09
N LYS A 129 -2.90 -13.27 24.25
CA LYS A 129 -2.18 -13.30 22.98
C LYS A 129 -3.03 -12.90 21.79
N SER A 130 -4.27 -12.49 21.99
CA SER A 130 -5.12 -11.96 20.94
C SER A 130 -4.51 -10.67 20.40
N PHE A 131 -4.63 -10.44 19.10
CA PHE A 131 -4.11 -9.26 18.45
C PHE A 131 -5.11 -8.62 17.49
N VAL A 132 -4.96 -7.33 17.28
CA VAL A 132 -5.56 -6.58 16.17
C VAL A 132 -4.41 -6.01 15.36
N LYS A 133 -4.42 -6.22 14.04
CA LYS A 133 -3.41 -5.67 13.14
C LYS A 133 -3.49 -4.14 13.17
N ASP A 134 -2.37 -3.51 13.51
CA ASP A 134 -2.24 -2.06 13.48
C ASP A 134 -2.08 -1.57 12.03
N GLY A 135 -2.59 -0.36 11.77
CA GLY A 135 -2.50 0.29 10.46
C GLY A 135 -3.84 0.66 9.86
N THR A 136 -3.83 1.69 9.04
CA THR A 136 -5.00 2.17 8.31
C THR A 136 -5.16 1.40 7.02
N ILE A 137 -6.15 0.51 6.96
CA ILE A 137 -6.43 -0.31 5.77
C ILE A 137 -7.20 0.52 4.76
N ALA A 138 -6.65 0.69 3.57
CA ALA A 138 -7.29 1.38 2.45
C ALA A 138 -7.97 0.43 1.46
N HIS A 139 -7.50 -0.82 1.35
CA HIS A 139 -8.09 -1.84 0.49
C HIS A 139 -8.01 -3.22 1.13
N ILE A 140 -9.08 -4.01 0.95
CA ILE A 140 -9.16 -5.40 1.39
C ILE A 140 -9.61 -6.27 0.23
N GLY A 141 -8.84 -7.31 -0.07
CA GLY A 141 -9.28 -8.42 -0.92
C GLY A 141 -9.62 -9.64 -0.07
N ASN A 142 -10.63 -10.42 -0.46
CA ASN A 142 -11.07 -11.62 0.28
C ASN A 142 -10.37 -12.92 -0.16
N HIS A 143 -9.54 -12.84 -1.18
CA HIS A 143 -8.65 -13.91 -1.62
C HIS A 143 -7.39 -13.32 -2.29
N ARG A 144 -6.41 -14.17 -2.49
CA ARG A 144 -5.22 -13.89 -3.27
C ARG A 144 -5.07 -14.94 -4.37
N HIS A 145 -4.35 -14.62 -5.41
CA HIS A 145 -3.99 -15.57 -6.45
C HIS A 145 -2.76 -16.38 -6.03
N LYS A 146 -2.72 -17.64 -6.42
CA LYS A 146 -1.60 -18.56 -6.19
C LYS A 146 -0.88 -18.88 -7.50
N MET A 147 0.39 -19.20 -7.40
CA MET A 147 1.23 -19.62 -8.54
C MET A 147 0.65 -20.82 -9.31
N ASN A 148 -0.15 -21.67 -8.67
CA ASN A 148 -0.81 -22.82 -9.31
C ASN A 148 -2.10 -22.45 -10.08
N GLY A 149 -2.40 -21.17 -10.28
CA GLY A 149 -3.57 -20.68 -11.00
C GLY A 149 -4.89 -20.72 -10.22
N ARG A 150 -4.84 -20.99 -8.91
CA ARG A 150 -6.03 -21.06 -8.05
C ARG A 150 -6.15 -19.79 -7.19
N ASN A 151 -7.38 -19.53 -6.74
CA ASN A 151 -7.63 -18.57 -5.68
C ASN A 151 -7.36 -19.22 -4.33
N ASP A 152 -6.67 -18.50 -3.46
CA ASP A 152 -6.51 -18.84 -2.05
C ASP A 152 -7.66 -18.17 -1.27
N ALA A 153 -8.84 -18.80 -1.35
CA ALA A 153 -10.08 -18.26 -0.82
C ALA A 153 -9.98 -18.00 0.69
N TYR A 154 -10.64 -16.93 1.13
CA TYR A 154 -10.65 -16.47 2.52
C TYR A 154 -9.28 -16.12 3.11
N THR A 155 -8.24 -16.04 2.28
CA THR A 155 -6.95 -15.48 2.66
C THR A 155 -6.94 -14.01 2.29
N PHE A 156 -7.26 -13.17 3.27
CA PHE A 156 -7.40 -11.72 3.06
C PHE A 156 -6.08 -11.07 2.68
N THR A 157 -6.17 -10.08 1.82
CA THR A 157 -5.05 -9.22 1.41
C THR A 157 -5.36 -7.77 1.71
N TYR A 158 -4.34 -6.99 2.04
CA TYR A 158 -4.49 -5.60 2.47
C TYR A 158 -3.49 -4.69 1.77
N LEU A 159 -3.95 -3.47 1.46
CA LEU A 159 -3.09 -2.31 1.26
C LEU A 159 -3.34 -1.31 2.38
N TYR A 160 -2.27 -0.79 2.95
CA TYR A 160 -2.31 0.14 4.07
C TYR A 160 -1.97 1.54 3.61
N ARG A 161 -2.72 2.53 4.11
CA ARG A 161 -2.41 3.93 3.91
C ARG A 161 -1.38 4.37 4.95
N LEU A 162 -0.26 4.88 4.49
CA LEU A 162 0.69 5.65 5.27
C LEU A 162 0.52 7.12 4.90
N GLY A 163 0.66 8.02 5.87
CA GLY A 163 0.54 9.46 5.66
C GLY A 163 1.61 10.19 6.45
N PHE A 164 2.26 11.18 5.80
CA PHE A 164 3.33 11.98 6.39
C PHE A 164 3.04 13.46 6.19
N ASP A 165 3.16 14.25 7.26
CA ASP A 165 3.11 15.70 7.17
C ASP A 165 4.43 16.21 6.59
N ILE A 166 4.35 17.02 5.54
CA ILE A 166 5.50 17.57 4.84
C ILE A 166 5.49 19.10 4.89
N ALA A 167 6.66 19.69 4.74
CA ALA A 167 6.77 21.14 4.53
C ALA A 167 6.30 21.50 3.11
N PRO A 168 5.69 22.67 2.90
CA PRO A 168 5.42 23.16 1.55
C PRO A 168 6.70 23.21 0.71
N GLY A 169 6.61 22.80 -0.56
CA GLY A 169 7.76 22.76 -1.45
C GLY A 169 8.70 21.57 -1.25
N ALA A 170 8.32 20.57 -0.45
CA ALA A 170 9.09 19.32 -0.34
C ALA A 170 9.28 18.68 -1.71
N GLY A 171 10.52 18.33 -2.06
CA GLY A 171 10.92 17.96 -3.41
C GLY A 171 11.23 16.49 -3.61
N LYS A 172 11.61 15.76 -2.55
CA LYS A 172 12.09 14.38 -2.70
C LYS A 172 11.62 13.48 -1.57
N LEU A 173 11.09 12.32 -1.94
CA LEU A 173 10.77 11.23 -1.03
C LEU A 173 11.72 10.07 -1.27
N THR A 174 12.44 9.64 -0.24
CA THR A 174 13.26 8.42 -0.27
C THR A 174 12.53 7.31 0.46
N LEU A 175 12.23 6.25 -0.28
CA LEU A 175 11.58 5.05 0.23
C LEU A 175 12.58 4.17 0.97
N PRO A 176 12.14 3.45 2.02
CA PRO A 176 13.00 2.54 2.76
C PRO A 176 13.39 1.29 1.94
N GLU A 177 14.44 0.63 2.38
CA GLU A 177 14.81 -0.71 1.93
C GLU A 177 13.92 -1.80 2.53
#